data_c7b47ce9ba74b7f67984a8d25b470701
#
_entry.id   c7b47ce9ba74b7f67984a8d25b470701
#
_cell.length_a   1.000
_cell.length_b   1.000
_cell.length_c   1.000
_cell.angle_alpha   90.00
_cell.angle_beta   90.00
_cell.angle_gamma   90.00
#
_symmetry.space_group_name_H-M   'P 1'
#
loop_
_entity.id
_entity.type
_entity.pdbx_description
1 polymer ?
#
loop_
_entity_poly.entity_id
_entity_poly.type
_entity_poly.pdbx_seq_one_letter_code
_entity_poly.pdbx_strand_id
1 'polypeptide(L)'
;MSSDDDERSPSSDSDSEEEEGEELSTSRLLARRRRRSTKAREKVLKRASFAKLLQLAKPDSRWILFGILSLLVRLPFSVSMPHFVAMTVGAVVDGNQQKFMKNVRYFLCAGVINGLLDFWNVFLFSFAQTRIVRRLRRDVFRSILRKKIEWFDSRTTGRVASMLSSDCGEIASDLSWVFRNCVECVVRVLGVSAYLVWLDYRLGALATAAVPASAIANHFYGKWMARNSARVQETLASANDVAHEAIGNVRTVRAFANEAYENDRYGFAVSRWYKESVEQAIFSGGYFTIFYSLISSCFVPVMILYVGGRLALDEDMGAEKLVAAMLYQSQLQEYFGQLLNAFTSLFKASGSATEVFNCLEEEGEEEEEEEIGKEKNKKLMKMDSFKGHVQFQNVTFSYPSTSSSATTTNVLNSVSFEVKPNEVVKLQGVSGRGKTTCLHLLQKFYKVNRGAITLDGVNIDSLSSEWLRKRVISIVSQEPVLFSGTIFDNIVYGSDEFDVVFDGNGRNESNIPREVYERVVKAAKAALIYDDIALDLFSKKIGERGCTLSGGQKQRVAIARALFADPKILLLDEPTSALDAESEKIVIEALKRASKGRTVLVVSHSNNHLMLEDRVVRL
;
A
#
# COMPACT_ATOMS: atom_id res chain seq x y z
N MET A 1 -85.97 -1.61 30.82
CA MET A 1 -86.08 -0.68 29.66
C MET A 1 -84.70 -0.36 29.15
N SER A 2 -84.49 -0.75 28.02
CA SER A 2 -83.59 -0.62 26.85
C SER A 2 -82.10 -0.77 27.20
N SER A 3 -81.41 -1.86 26.92
CA SER A 3 -80.92 -2.42 25.64
C SER A 3 -80.26 -1.37 24.71
N ASP A 4 -78.96 -1.43 24.68
CA ASP A 4 -78.23 -1.12 23.43
C ASP A 4 -76.98 -2.02 23.38
N ASP A 5 -77.00 -2.89 22.42
CA ASP A 5 -75.92 -3.78 21.96
C ASP A 5 -74.88 -2.96 21.21
N ASP A 6 -73.61 -3.06 21.59
CA ASP A 6 -72.48 -2.58 20.81
C ASP A 6 -71.76 -3.78 20.19
N GLU A 7 -72.07 -4.02 18.90
CA GLU A 7 -71.34 -4.88 17.99
C GLU A 7 -69.91 -4.31 17.77
N ARG A 8 -68.88 -4.95 18.33
CA ARG A 8 -67.50 -4.79 17.92
C ARG A 8 -67.20 -5.71 16.74
N SER A 9 -66.96 -5.15 15.61
CA SER A 9 -66.36 -5.82 14.43
C SER A 9 -64.91 -6.16 14.68
N PRO A 10 -64.44 -7.39 14.47
CA PRO A 10 -63.04 -7.76 14.47
C PRO A 10 -62.55 -7.81 13.02
N SER A 11 -61.72 -6.90 12.57
CA SER A 11 -60.84 -7.11 11.41
C SER A 11 -60.07 -5.86 11.01
N SER A 12 -58.87 -5.60 11.61
CA SER A 12 -57.85 -4.77 10.97
C SER A 12 -56.43 -5.02 11.51
N ASP A 13 -56.25 -5.84 12.56
CA ASP A 13 -54.91 -6.05 13.14
C ASP A 13 -54.18 -7.28 12.56
N SER A 14 -54.85 -8.21 11.86
CA SER A 14 -54.22 -9.40 11.29
C SER A 14 -53.46 -9.12 9.97
N ASP A 15 -53.93 -8.16 9.19
CA ASP A 15 -53.31 -7.85 7.89
C ASP A 15 -52.02 -7.05 8.00
N SER A 16 -51.88 -6.26 9.10
CA SER A 16 -50.67 -5.50 9.35
C SER A 16 -49.50 -6.36 9.87
N GLU A 17 -49.78 -7.41 10.66
CA GLU A 17 -48.76 -8.35 11.16
C GLU A 17 -48.25 -9.30 10.04
N GLU A 18 -49.05 -9.67 9.07
CA GLU A 18 -48.64 -10.48 7.91
C GLU A 18 -47.81 -9.67 6.93
N GLU A 19 -48.11 -8.40 6.67
CA GLU A 19 -47.29 -7.52 5.81
C GLU A 19 -45.93 -7.21 6.43
N GLU A 20 -45.84 -6.92 7.73
CA GLU A 20 -44.54 -6.75 8.43
C GLU A 20 -43.69 -8.04 8.42
N GLY A 21 -44.33 -9.20 8.55
CA GLY A 21 -43.68 -10.51 8.48
C GLY A 21 -43.09 -10.80 7.08
N GLU A 22 -43.77 -10.43 6.01
CA GLU A 22 -43.32 -10.59 4.62
C GLU A 22 -42.21 -9.61 4.25
N GLU A 23 -42.28 -8.34 4.68
CA GLU A 23 -41.19 -7.37 4.49
C GLU A 23 -39.91 -7.77 5.24
N LEU A 24 -40.04 -8.30 6.47
CA LEU A 24 -38.89 -8.78 7.24
C LEU A 24 -38.25 -10.02 6.61
N SER A 25 -39.05 -10.89 5.99
CA SER A 25 -38.58 -12.10 5.29
C SER A 25 -37.89 -11.76 3.97
N THR A 26 -38.42 -10.82 3.20
CA THR A 26 -37.83 -10.32 1.94
C THR A 26 -36.55 -9.52 2.19
N SER A 27 -36.48 -8.71 3.24
CA SER A 27 -35.27 -8.00 3.62
C SER A 27 -34.13 -8.95 4.05
N ARG A 28 -34.48 -10.03 4.78
CA ARG A 28 -33.52 -11.10 5.17
C ARG A 28 -33.04 -11.91 3.97
N LEU A 29 -33.91 -12.18 2.99
CA LEU A 29 -33.55 -12.88 1.74
C LEU A 29 -32.65 -12.00 0.85
N LEU A 30 -32.92 -10.71 0.75
CA LEU A 30 -32.10 -9.75 0.03
C LEU A 30 -30.72 -9.57 0.69
N ALA A 31 -30.67 -9.52 2.02
CA ALA A 31 -29.42 -9.49 2.79
C ALA A 31 -28.60 -10.78 2.61
N ARG A 32 -29.26 -11.96 2.59
CA ARG A 32 -28.61 -13.25 2.29
C ARG A 32 -28.10 -13.32 0.85
N ARG A 33 -28.85 -12.79 -0.13
CA ARG A 33 -28.46 -12.74 -1.55
C ARG A 33 -27.28 -11.79 -1.76
N ARG A 34 -27.28 -10.61 -1.13
CA ARG A 34 -26.14 -9.67 -1.10
C ARG A 34 -24.90 -10.31 -0.47
N ARG A 35 -25.04 -10.99 0.70
CA ARG A 35 -23.92 -11.71 1.34
C ARG A 35 -23.39 -12.88 0.51
N ARG A 36 -24.23 -13.57 -0.30
CA ARG A 36 -23.76 -14.62 -1.20
C ARG A 36 -23.05 -14.04 -2.43
N SER A 37 -23.54 -12.94 -2.99
CA SER A 37 -22.89 -12.28 -4.13
C SER A 37 -21.54 -11.65 -3.74
N THR A 38 -21.45 -11.01 -2.56
CA THR A 38 -20.19 -10.48 -2.04
C THR A 38 -19.17 -11.59 -1.76
N LYS A 39 -19.60 -12.72 -1.16
CA LYS A 39 -18.71 -13.88 -0.95
C LYS A 39 -18.26 -14.55 -2.26
N ALA A 40 -19.11 -14.60 -3.28
CA ALA A 40 -18.75 -15.12 -4.59
C ALA A 40 -17.75 -14.19 -5.30
N ARG A 41 -18.00 -12.87 -5.25
CA ARG A 41 -17.11 -11.84 -5.77
C ARG A 41 -15.75 -11.84 -5.06
N GLU A 42 -15.74 -11.98 -3.74
CA GLU A 42 -14.52 -12.09 -2.94
C GLU A 42 -13.71 -13.38 -3.27
N LYS A 43 -14.38 -14.50 -3.56
CA LYS A 43 -13.73 -15.73 -4.00
C LYS A 43 -13.11 -15.62 -5.40
N VAL A 44 -13.77 -14.90 -6.31
CA VAL A 44 -13.25 -14.64 -7.65
C VAL A 44 -12.05 -13.68 -7.58
N LEU A 45 -12.14 -12.62 -6.79
CA LEU A 45 -11.04 -11.68 -6.51
C LEU A 45 -9.82 -12.38 -5.91
N LYS A 46 -10.01 -13.25 -4.90
CA LYS A 46 -8.92 -14.03 -4.29
C LYS A 46 -8.24 -14.98 -5.28
N ARG A 47 -9.00 -15.61 -6.19
CA ARG A 47 -8.42 -16.46 -7.24
C ARG A 47 -7.65 -15.66 -8.28
N ALA A 48 -8.17 -14.50 -8.68
CA ALA A 48 -7.49 -13.59 -9.59
C ALA A 48 -6.19 -13.05 -8.96
N SER A 49 -6.22 -12.67 -7.68
CA SER A 49 -5.02 -12.22 -6.95
C SER A 49 -3.94 -13.30 -6.86
N PHE A 50 -4.32 -14.58 -6.68
CA PHE A 50 -3.33 -15.67 -6.65
C PHE A 50 -2.64 -15.89 -8.01
N ALA A 51 -3.39 -15.84 -9.10
CA ALA A 51 -2.80 -15.94 -10.45
C ALA A 51 -1.85 -14.78 -10.75
N LYS A 52 -2.19 -13.56 -10.30
CA LYS A 52 -1.35 -12.36 -10.41
C LYS A 52 -0.08 -12.48 -9.55
N LEU A 53 -0.19 -13.01 -8.33
CA LEU A 53 0.98 -13.31 -7.49
C LEU A 53 1.97 -14.24 -8.21
N LEU A 54 1.47 -15.28 -8.88
CA LEU A 54 2.31 -16.17 -9.69
C LEU A 54 2.96 -15.44 -10.88
N GLN A 55 2.25 -14.49 -11.49
CA GLN A 55 2.81 -13.67 -12.57
C GLN A 55 3.95 -12.77 -12.09
N LEU A 56 3.91 -12.25 -10.86
CA LEU A 56 5.02 -11.50 -10.27
C LEU A 56 6.31 -12.33 -10.16
N ALA A 57 6.18 -13.63 -9.89
CA ALA A 57 7.32 -14.56 -9.79
C ALA A 57 7.90 -14.96 -11.17
N LYS A 58 7.11 -14.84 -12.26
CA LYS A 58 7.48 -15.32 -13.60
C LYS A 58 8.84 -14.82 -14.11
N PRO A 59 9.21 -13.53 -14.01
CA PRO A 59 10.52 -13.04 -14.47
C PRO A 59 11.70 -13.62 -13.68
N ASP A 60 11.51 -14.02 -12.42
CA ASP A 60 12.52 -14.61 -11.55
C ASP A 60 12.36 -16.13 -11.39
N SER A 61 11.52 -16.76 -12.24
CA SER A 61 11.21 -18.21 -12.22
C SER A 61 12.45 -19.08 -12.29
N ARG A 62 13.51 -18.66 -13.00
CA ARG A 62 14.78 -19.41 -13.08
C ARG A 62 15.44 -19.56 -11.71
N TRP A 63 15.48 -18.50 -10.90
CA TRP A 63 16.07 -18.54 -9.55
C TRP A 63 15.23 -19.36 -8.58
N ILE A 64 13.89 -19.24 -8.68
CA ILE A 64 12.96 -20.06 -7.89
C ILE A 64 13.11 -21.55 -8.28
N LEU A 65 13.22 -21.85 -9.58
CA LEU A 65 13.42 -23.21 -10.06
C LEU A 65 14.75 -23.81 -9.56
N PHE A 66 15.85 -23.05 -9.61
CA PHE A 66 17.13 -23.48 -9.03
C PHE A 66 17.02 -23.70 -7.51
N GLY A 67 16.28 -22.85 -6.81
CA GLY A 67 15.97 -23.02 -5.39
C GLY A 67 15.20 -24.33 -5.12
N ILE A 68 14.16 -24.62 -5.90
CA ILE A 68 13.38 -25.85 -5.80
C ILE A 68 14.26 -27.08 -6.13
N LEU A 69 15.08 -27.00 -7.17
CA LEU A 69 16.00 -28.07 -7.52
C LEU A 69 17.02 -28.37 -6.39
N SER A 70 17.62 -27.31 -5.84
CA SER A 70 18.51 -27.42 -4.67
C SER A 70 17.81 -28.05 -3.48
N LEU A 71 16.53 -27.69 -3.23
CA LEU A 71 15.71 -28.28 -2.18
C LEU A 71 15.45 -29.77 -2.43
N LEU A 72 15.09 -30.16 -3.64
CA LEU A 72 14.85 -31.58 -3.99
C LEU A 72 16.12 -32.44 -3.83
N VAL A 73 17.28 -31.89 -4.19
CA VAL A 73 18.58 -32.57 -3.98
C VAL A 73 18.92 -32.70 -2.49
N ARG A 74 18.56 -31.69 -1.67
CA ARG A 74 18.80 -31.70 -0.22
C ARG A 74 17.92 -32.69 0.54
N LEU A 75 16.68 -32.91 0.10
CA LEU A 75 15.67 -33.68 0.83
C LEU A 75 16.11 -35.10 1.22
N PRO A 76 16.73 -35.94 0.35
CA PRO A 76 17.19 -37.25 0.73
C PRO A 76 18.18 -37.22 1.91
N PHE A 77 19.10 -36.27 1.92
CA PHE A 77 20.06 -36.11 3.02
C PHE A 77 19.39 -35.72 4.31
N SER A 78 18.47 -34.76 4.26
CA SER A 78 17.71 -34.30 5.42
C SER A 78 16.78 -35.38 5.99
N VAL A 79 16.08 -36.11 5.14
CA VAL A 79 15.17 -37.21 5.55
C VAL A 79 15.94 -38.42 6.07
N SER A 80 17.17 -38.68 5.61
CA SER A 80 17.97 -39.80 6.09
C SER A 80 18.58 -39.58 7.49
N MET A 81 18.65 -38.39 8.01
CA MET A 81 19.28 -38.09 9.29
C MET A 81 18.67 -38.88 10.48
N PRO A 82 17.33 -38.91 10.69
CA PRO A 82 16.73 -39.69 11.77
C PRO A 82 16.97 -41.20 11.61
N HIS A 83 17.06 -41.69 10.36
CA HIS A 83 17.41 -43.08 10.10
C HIS A 83 18.80 -43.43 10.64
N PHE A 84 19.82 -42.61 10.35
CA PHE A 84 21.16 -42.83 10.87
C PHE A 84 21.24 -42.70 12.39
N VAL A 85 20.47 -41.81 13.00
CA VAL A 85 20.35 -41.72 14.47
C VAL A 85 19.80 -43.03 15.03
N ALA A 86 18.70 -43.55 14.49
CA ALA A 86 18.07 -44.78 14.95
C ALA A 86 19.00 -46.00 14.77
N MET A 87 19.66 -46.11 13.62
CA MET A 87 20.64 -47.17 13.37
C MET A 87 21.88 -47.07 14.27
N THR A 88 22.26 -45.85 14.68
CA THR A 88 23.35 -45.66 15.65
C THR A 88 22.94 -46.16 17.03
N VAL A 89 21.70 -45.86 17.47
CA VAL A 89 21.16 -46.37 18.73
C VAL A 89 21.06 -47.90 18.71
N GLY A 90 20.57 -48.51 17.62
CA GLY A 90 20.54 -49.97 17.47
C GLY A 90 21.94 -50.60 17.56
N ALA A 91 22.96 -50.01 16.91
CA ALA A 91 24.31 -50.49 16.98
C ALA A 91 24.92 -50.41 18.40
N VAL A 92 24.50 -49.45 19.23
CA VAL A 92 24.88 -49.36 20.65
C VAL A 92 24.21 -50.51 21.44
N VAL A 93 22.94 -50.76 21.22
CA VAL A 93 22.19 -51.85 21.86
C VAL A 93 22.82 -53.21 21.51
N ASP A 94 23.18 -53.39 20.21
CA ASP A 94 23.86 -54.62 19.73
C ASP A 94 25.31 -54.76 20.20
N GLY A 95 25.90 -53.75 20.84
CA GLY A 95 27.33 -53.72 21.23
C GLY A 95 28.31 -53.70 20.05
N ASN A 96 27.84 -53.37 18.83
CA ASN A 96 28.65 -53.44 17.62
C ASN A 96 29.35 -52.10 17.29
N GLN A 97 30.59 -51.95 17.75
CA GLN A 97 31.40 -50.75 17.59
C GLN A 97 31.68 -50.40 16.10
N GLN A 98 31.79 -51.37 15.22
CA GLN A 98 32.04 -51.10 13.79
C GLN A 98 30.80 -50.47 13.12
N LYS A 99 29.63 -51.05 13.37
CA LYS A 99 28.36 -50.48 12.85
C LYS A 99 28.10 -49.07 13.43
N PHE A 100 28.36 -48.88 14.72
CA PHE A 100 28.25 -47.56 15.38
C PHE A 100 29.10 -46.52 14.67
N MET A 101 30.39 -46.73 14.53
CA MET A 101 31.30 -45.77 13.87
C MET A 101 30.95 -45.51 12.41
N LYS A 102 30.46 -46.54 11.69
CA LYS A 102 29.98 -46.40 10.30
C LYS A 102 28.76 -45.47 10.22
N ASN A 103 27.76 -45.70 11.06
CA ASN A 103 26.52 -44.92 11.07
C ASN A 103 26.78 -43.44 11.51
N VAL A 104 27.65 -43.20 12.49
CA VAL A 104 28.07 -41.85 12.90
C VAL A 104 28.74 -41.10 11.74
N ARG A 105 29.62 -41.77 10.97
CA ARG A 105 30.24 -41.17 9.79
C ARG A 105 29.20 -40.80 8.72
N TYR A 106 28.24 -41.67 8.44
CA TYR A 106 27.17 -41.37 7.47
C TYR A 106 26.28 -40.24 7.93
N PHE A 107 25.93 -40.18 9.23
CA PHE A 107 25.19 -39.10 9.81
C PHE A 107 25.94 -37.75 9.65
N LEU A 108 27.25 -37.73 9.95
CA LEU A 108 28.09 -36.56 9.81
C LEU A 108 28.16 -36.08 8.35
N CYS A 109 28.43 -37.01 7.42
CA CYS A 109 28.49 -36.72 5.99
C CYS A 109 27.13 -36.16 5.47
N ALA A 110 26.03 -36.83 5.82
CA ALA A 110 24.69 -36.38 5.44
C ALA A 110 24.38 -35.01 6.03
N GLY A 111 24.76 -34.76 7.29
CA GLY A 111 24.57 -33.46 7.96
C GLY A 111 25.36 -32.31 7.30
N VAL A 112 26.62 -32.54 6.97
CA VAL A 112 27.46 -31.54 6.28
C VAL A 112 26.91 -31.23 4.89
N ILE A 113 26.56 -32.26 4.10
CA ILE A 113 25.97 -32.07 2.77
C ILE A 113 24.63 -31.35 2.88
N ASN A 114 23.76 -31.74 3.82
CA ASN A 114 22.48 -31.07 4.06
C ASN A 114 22.69 -29.61 4.42
N GLY A 115 23.65 -29.24 5.30
CA GLY A 115 23.94 -27.89 5.69
C GLY A 115 24.44 -27.01 4.53
N LEU A 116 25.34 -27.55 3.70
CA LEU A 116 25.82 -26.84 2.51
C LEU A 116 24.71 -26.60 1.49
N LEU A 117 23.85 -27.57 1.25
CA LEU A 117 22.71 -27.46 0.35
C LEU A 117 21.63 -26.53 0.91
N ASP A 118 21.45 -26.49 2.25
CA ASP A 118 20.51 -25.56 2.89
C ASP A 118 20.96 -24.12 2.72
N PHE A 119 22.26 -23.82 2.89
CA PHE A 119 22.80 -22.50 2.61
C PHE A 119 22.45 -22.03 1.19
N TRP A 120 22.70 -22.87 0.17
CA TRP A 120 22.37 -22.54 -1.22
C TRP A 120 20.85 -22.37 -1.42
N ASN A 121 20.05 -23.20 -0.79
CA ASN A 121 18.59 -23.12 -0.86
C ASN A 121 18.09 -21.79 -0.30
N VAL A 122 18.51 -21.43 0.93
CA VAL A 122 18.12 -20.16 1.57
C VAL A 122 18.60 -18.97 0.75
N PHE A 123 19.84 -19.00 0.25
CA PHE A 123 20.41 -17.95 -0.57
C PHE A 123 19.60 -17.71 -1.86
N LEU A 124 19.27 -18.77 -2.61
CA LEU A 124 18.55 -18.67 -3.89
C LEU A 124 17.14 -18.09 -3.70
N PHE A 125 16.41 -18.55 -2.68
CA PHE A 125 15.08 -18.02 -2.39
C PHE A 125 15.12 -16.57 -1.88
N SER A 126 16.05 -16.23 -0.98
CA SER A 126 16.24 -14.86 -0.49
C SER A 126 16.66 -13.90 -1.61
N PHE A 127 17.51 -14.37 -2.52
CA PHE A 127 17.92 -13.59 -3.69
C PHE A 127 16.73 -13.32 -4.64
N ALA A 128 15.94 -14.35 -4.94
CA ALA A 128 14.72 -14.20 -5.75
C ALA A 128 13.73 -13.23 -5.08
N GLN A 129 13.50 -13.36 -3.78
CA GLN A 129 12.66 -12.46 -3.00
C GLN A 129 13.10 -11.00 -3.12
N THR A 130 14.38 -10.72 -2.89
CA THR A 130 14.91 -9.36 -2.95
C THR A 130 14.73 -8.74 -4.34
N ARG A 131 14.89 -9.52 -5.41
CA ARG A 131 14.64 -9.08 -6.79
C ARG A 131 13.17 -8.75 -7.04
N ILE A 132 12.26 -9.60 -6.55
CA ILE A 132 10.80 -9.37 -6.66
C ILE A 132 10.42 -8.09 -5.91
N VAL A 133 10.88 -7.91 -4.65
CA VAL A 133 10.63 -6.70 -3.86
C VAL A 133 11.11 -5.45 -4.59
N ARG A 134 12.36 -5.47 -5.08
CA ARG A 134 12.94 -4.32 -5.80
C ARG A 134 12.09 -3.92 -7.02
N ARG A 135 11.65 -4.90 -7.82
CA ARG A 135 10.83 -4.65 -8.99
C ARG A 135 9.45 -4.13 -8.59
N LEU A 136 8.77 -4.84 -7.67
CA LEU A 136 7.43 -4.47 -7.23
C LEU A 136 7.37 -3.05 -6.66
N ARG A 137 8.32 -2.68 -5.79
CA ARG A 137 8.40 -1.32 -5.24
C ARG A 137 8.57 -0.26 -6.32
N ARG A 138 9.42 -0.53 -7.32
CA ARG A 138 9.64 0.41 -8.43
C ARG A 138 8.39 0.57 -9.29
N ASP A 139 7.72 -0.54 -9.61
CA ASP A 139 6.54 -0.53 -10.47
C ASP A 139 5.35 0.12 -9.74
N VAL A 140 5.14 -0.19 -8.46
CA VAL A 140 4.11 0.47 -7.62
C VAL A 140 4.39 1.96 -7.47
N PHE A 141 5.64 2.35 -7.20
CA PHE A 141 5.99 3.77 -7.09
C PHE A 141 5.74 4.54 -8.39
N ARG A 142 6.09 3.94 -9.53
CA ARG A 142 5.81 4.51 -10.86
C ARG A 142 4.29 4.67 -11.06
N SER A 143 3.51 3.63 -10.75
CA SER A 143 2.06 3.66 -10.85
C SER A 143 1.46 4.75 -9.97
N ILE A 144 1.85 4.84 -8.70
CA ILE A 144 1.39 5.88 -7.77
C ILE A 144 1.62 7.28 -8.34
N LEU A 145 2.81 7.58 -8.87
CA LEU A 145 3.13 8.90 -9.41
C LEU A 145 2.30 9.29 -10.64
N ARG A 146 1.70 8.32 -11.32
CA ARG A 146 0.84 8.56 -12.50
C ARG A 146 -0.65 8.68 -12.17
N LYS A 147 -1.04 8.35 -10.93
CA LYS A 147 -2.45 8.44 -10.50
C LYS A 147 -2.98 9.86 -10.54
N LYS A 148 -4.28 9.98 -10.83
CA LYS A 148 -5.02 11.24 -10.77
C LYS A 148 -5.01 11.81 -9.34
N ILE A 149 -5.12 13.13 -9.21
CA ILE A 149 -5.13 13.80 -7.91
C ILE A 149 -6.29 13.31 -7.03
N GLU A 150 -7.44 12.98 -7.63
CA GLU A 150 -8.60 12.38 -6.95
C GLU A 150 -8.25 11.10 -6.15
N TRP A 151 -7.31 10.30 -6.68
CA TRP A 151 -6.83 9.11 -6.00
C TRP A 151 -6.08 9.44 -4.69
N PHE A 152 -5.29 10.53 -4.69
CA PHE A 152 -4.58 11.00 -3.51
C PHE A 152 -5.51 11.65 -2.49
N ASP A 153 -6.55 12.38 -2.93
CA ASP A 153 -7.52 13.02 -2.05
C ASP A 153 -8.31 11.99 -1.22
N SER A 154 -8.48 10.78 -1.76
CA SER A 154 -9.18 9.69 -1.09
C SER A 154 -8.31 8.90 -0.10
N ARG A 155 -6.99 9.15 -0.03
CA ARG A 155 -6.02 8.36 0.73
C ARG A 155 -5.08 9.23 1.54
N THR A 156 -4.67 8.75 2.71
CA THR A 156 -3.63 9.42 3.51
C THR A 156 -2.24 9.10 2.98
N THR A 157 -1.32 10.06 3.08
CA THR A 157 0.10 9.85 2.71
C THR A 157 0.74 8.69 3.46
N GLY A 158 0.36 8.48 4.74
CA GLY A 158 0.81 7.36 5.55
C GLY A 158 0.40 6.00 4.95
N ARG A 159 -0.84 5.88 4.43
CA ARG A 159 -1.31 4.63 3.77
C ARG A 159 -0.53 4.34 2.49
N VAL A 160 -0.27 5.36 1.69
CA VAL A 160 0.54 5.23 0.46
C VAL A 160 1.99 4.83 0.77
N ALA A 161 2.58 5.43 1.81
CA ALA A 161 3.93 5.08 2.27
C ALA A 161 3.99 3.64 2.82
N SER A 162 2.97 3.19 3.57
CA SER A 162 2.84 1.81 4.05
C SER A 162 2.76 0.80 2.90
N MET A 163 2.02 1.10 1.83
CA MET A 163 1.93 0.26 0.64
C MET A 163 3.31 0.01 0.02
N LEU A 164 4.17 1.03 -0.06
CA LEU A 164 5.53 0.91 -0.60
C LEU A 164 6.50 0.19 0.35
N SER A 165 6.40 0.46 1.66
CA SER A 165 7.37 -0.05 2.65
C SER A 165 7.04 -1.46 3.14
N SER A 166 5.83 -1.68 3.69
CA SER A 166 5.43 -2.93 4.31
C SER A 166 4.73 -3.87 3.32
N ASP A 167 3.68 -3.41 2.62
CA ASP A 167 2.82 -4.31 1.85
C ASP A 167 3.57 -4.97 0.70
N CYS A 168 4.40 -4.22 -0.04
CA CYS A 168 5.27 -4.79 -1.08
C CYS A 168 6.31 -5.79 -0.51
N GLY A 169 6.81 -5.54 0.70
CA GLY A 169 7.75 -6.43 1.39
C GLY A 169 7.08 -7.74 1.82
N GLU A 170 5.91 -7.64 2.47
CA GLU A 170 5.12 -8.78 2.93
C GLU A 170 4.71 -9.68 1.76
N ILE A 171 4.18 -9.12 0.68
CA ILE A 171 3.77 -9.88 -0.51
C ILE A 171 4.92 -10.72 -1.06
N ALA A 172 6.11 -10.14 -1.21
CA ALA A 172 7.25 -10.86 -1.78
C ALA A 172 7.86 -11.88 -0.80
N SER A 173 7.86 -11.58 0.52
CA SER A 173 8.32 -12.51 1.55
C SER A 173 7.38 -13.72 1.65
N ASP A 174 6.08 -13.48 1.73
CA ASP A 174 5.08 -14.53 1.80
C ASP A 174 5.10 -15.41 0.54
N LEU A 175 5.24 -14.80 -0.64
CA LEU A 175 5.32 -15.53 -1.89
C LEU A 175 6.53 -16.48 -1.94
N SER A 176 7.73 -15.99 -1.59
CA SER A 176 8.97 -16.79 -1.59
C SER A 176 8.94 -17.87 -0.52
N TRP A 177 8.44 -17.54 0.68
CA TRP A 177 8.30 -18.48 1.79
C TRP A 177 7.30 -19.59 1.46
N VAL A 178 6.16 -19.25 0.85
CA VAL A 178 5.15 -20.21 0.42
C VAL A 178 5.72 -21.18 -0.63
N PHE A 179 6.40 -20.67 -1.67
CA PHE A 179 7.02 -21.55 -2.67
C PHE A 179 8.01 -22.52 -2.06
N ARG A 180 8.88 -22.05 -1.17
CA ARG A 180 9.86 -22.90 -0.50
C ARG A 180 9.16 -23.92 0.40
N ASN A 181 8.34 -23.46 1.35
CA ASN A 181 7.79 -24.32 2.39
C ASN A 181 6.70 -25.27 1.88
N CYS A 182 5.84 -24.85 0.93
CA CYS A 182 4.85 -25.76 0.38
C CYS A 182 5.51 -26.94 -0.32
N VAL A 183 6.53 -26.70 -1.15
CA VAL A 183 7.23 -27.79 -1.85
C VAL A 183 7.97 -28.67 -0.84
N GLU A 184 8.70 -28.06 0.09
CA GLU A 184 9.46 -28.77 1.12
C GLU A 184 8.54 -29.64 1.99
N CYS A 185 7.48 -29.07 2.55
CA CYS A 185 6.57 -29.78 3.45
C CYS A 185 5.78 -30.88 2.73
N VAL A 186 5.29 -30.63 1.51
CA VAL A 186 4.58 -31.68 0.74
C VAL A 186 5.50 -32.89 0.48
N VAL A 187 6.71 -32.65 -0.02
CA VAL A 187 7.64 -33.72 -0.32
C VAL A 187 8.07 -34.44 0.97
N ARG A 188 8.31 -33.73 2.07
CA ARG A 188 8.67 -34.34 3.36
C ARG A 188 7.53 -35.16 3.95
N VAL A 189 6.30 -34.61 3.97
CA VAL A 189 5.13 -35.34 4.49
C VAL A 189 4.93 -36.62 3.70
N LEU A 190 4.97 -36.59 2.36
CA LEU A 190 4.84 -37.76 1.52
C LEU A 190 6.00 -38.73 1.70
N GLY A 191 7.24 -38.22 1.69
CA GLY A 191 8.46 -39.07 1.83
C GLY A 191 8.56 -39.73 3.20
N VAL A 192 8.31 -38.98 4.27
CA VAL A 192 8.33 -39.54 5.65
C VAL A 192 7.19 -40.54 5.85
N SER A 193 5.96 -40.23 5.34
CA SER A 193 4.84 -41.17 5.42
C SER A 193 5.15 -42.49 4.66
N ALA A 194 5.68 -42.40 3.44
CA ALA A 194 6.08 -43.57 2.66
C ALA A 194 7.18 -44.36 3.36
N TYR A 195 8.19 -43.71 3.94
CA TYR A 195 9.26 -44.35 4.69
C TYR A 195 8.74 -45.04 5.95
N LEU A 196 7.83 -44.42 6.72
CA LEU A 196 7.22 -45.05 7.90
C LEU A 196 6.40 -46.28 7.56
N VAL A 197 5.66 -46.30 6.45
CA VAL A 197 4.92 -47.45 5.97
C VAL A 197 5.87 -48.57 5.50
N TRP A 198 6.99 -48.20 4.87
CA TRP A 198 8.03 -49.14 4.46
C TRP A 198 8.75 -49.75 5.67
N LEU A 199 8.97 -48.98 6.73
CA LEU A 199 9.65 -49.43 7.94
C LEU A 199 8.84 -50.49 8.70
N ASP A 200 7.57 -50.19 8.95
CA ASP A 200 6.54 -51.10 9.44
C ASP A 200 5.16 -50.51 9.13
N TYR A 201 4.33 -51.27 8.40
CA TYR A 201 3.02 -50.76 7.94
C TYR A 201 2.05 -50.45 9.09
N ARG A 202 2.18 -51.15 10.24
CA ARG A 202 1.33 -50.95 11.44
C ARG A 202 1.64 -49.61 12.10
N LEU A 203 2.93 -49.35 12.33
CA LEU A 203 3.39 -48.08 12.92
C LEU A 203 3.22 -46.91 11.94
N GLY A 204 3.47 -47.14 10.65
CA GLY A 204 3.27 -46.17 9.59
C GLY A 204 1.79 -45.75 9.46
N ALA A 205 0.87 -46.71 9.51
CA ALA A 205 -0.57 -46.40 9.50
C ALA A 205 -1.01 -45.61 10.74
N LEU A 206 -0.51 -45.96 11.94
CA LEU A 206 -0.81 -45.24 13.17
C LEU A 206 -0.29 -43.80 13.14
N ALA A 207 0.95 -43.59 12.72
CA ALA A 207 1.56 -42.27 12.62
C ALA A 207 0.87 -41.37 11.56
N THR A 208 0.54 -41.95 10.38
CA THR A 208 -0.11 -41.20 9.29
C THR A 208 -1.59 -40.93 9.57
N ALA A 209 -2.30 -41.77 10.32
CA ALA A 209 -3.69 -41.54 10.73
C ALA A 209 -3.86 -40.29 11.61
N ALA A 210 -2.84 -39.86 12.35
CA ALA A 210 -2.85 -38.64 13.14
C ALA A 210 -2.91 -37.36 12.27
N VAL A 211 -2.42 -37.43 11.01
CA VAL A 211 -2.36 -36.26 10.09
C VAL A 211 -3.75 -35.74 9.70
N PRO A 212 -4.71 -36.58 9.23
CA PRO A 212 -6.07 -36.11 8.93
C PRO A 212 -6.81 -35.55 10.16
N ALA A 213 -6.64 -36.18 11.33
CA ALA A 213 -7.25 -35.69 12.57
C ALA A 213 -6.75 -34.29 12.93
N SER A 214 -5.44 -34.07 12.85
CA SER A 214 -4.82 -32.76 13.05
C SER A 214 -5.29 -31.74 12.00
N ALA A 215 -5.46 -32.15 10.72
CA ALA A 215 -5.97 -31.30 9.65
C ALA A 215 -7.40 -30.77 9.94
N ILE A 216 -8.27 -31.65 10.40
CA ILE A 216 -9.66 -31.30 10.75
C ILE A 216 -9.67 -30.30 11.92
N ALA A 217 -8.92 -30.59 12.98
CA ALA A 217 -8.82 -29.70 14.14
C ALA A 217 -8.26 -28.32 13.78
N ASN A 218 -7.17 -28.28 13.02
CA ASN A 218 -6.58 -27.02 12.52
C ASN A 218 -7.52 -26.23 11.60
N HIS A 219 -8.36 -26.91 10.82
CA HIS A 219 -9.34 -26.22 9.98
C HIS A 219 -10.38 -25.44 10.79
N PHE A 220 -10.90 -26.03 11.87
CA PHE A 220 -11.84 -25.34 12.76
C PHE A 220 -11.16 -24.23 13.55
N TYR A 221 -9.99 -24.52 14.12
CA TYR A 221 -9.19 -23.53 14.84
C TYR A 221 -8.80 -22.35 13.94
N GLY A 222 -8.30 -22.61 12.72
CA GLY A 222 -7.91 -21.57 11.77
C GLY A 222 -9.07 -20.67 11.36
N LYS A 223 -10.28 -21.19 11.19
CA LYS A 223 -11.46 -20.37 10.93
C LYS A 223 -11.82 -19.46 12.09
N TRP A 224 -11.75 -19.97 13.32
CA TRP A 224 -11.99 -19.18 14.52
C TRP A 224 -10.90 -18.11 14.68
N MET A 225 -9.64 -18.51 14.56
CA MET A 225 -8.47 -17.62 14.68
C MET A 225 -8.52 -16.47 13.67
N ALA A 226 -8.88 -16.75 12.43
CA ALA A 226 -8.99 -15.72 11.39
C ALA A 226 -10.06 -14.65 11.71
N ARG A 227 -11.18 -15.07 12.30
CA ARG A 227 -12.25 -14.14 12.72
C ARG A 227 -11.83 -13.30 13.91
N ASN A 228 -11.21 -13.93 14.91
CA ASN A 228 -10.80 -13.26 16.13
C ASN A 228 -9.62 -12.33 15.90
N SER A 229 -8.63 -12.75 15.11
CA SER A 229 -7.50 -11.92 14.70
C SER A 229 -7.95 -10.64 13.97
N ALA A 230 -9.01 -10.72 13.15
CA ALA A 230 -9.57 -9.53 12.52
C ALA A 230 -10.12 -8.52 13.55
N ARG A 231 -10.82 -8.99 14.61
CA ARG A 231 -11.31 -8.11 15.70
C ARG A 231 -10.16 -7.49 16.49
N VAL A 232 -9.15 -8.29 16.83
CA VAL A 232 -7.95 -7.80 17.53
C VAL A 232 -7.25 -6.72 16.71
N GLN A 233 -7.11 -6.89 15.38
CA GLN A 233 -6.52 -5.90 14.50
C GLN A 233 -7.39 -4.63 14.40
N GLU A 234 -8.71 -4.76 14.33
CA GLU A 234 -9.64 -3.62 14.27
C GLU A 234 -9.57 -2.78 15.55
N THR A 235 -9.54 -3.44 16.73
CA THR A 235 -9.41 -2.73 18.02
C THR A 235 -8.04 -2.08 18.18
N LEU A 236 -6.97 -2.71 17.68
CA LEU A 236 -5.63 -2.12 17.65
C LEU A 236 -5.56 -0.91 16.71
N ALA A 237 -6.17 -1.00 15.54
CA ALA A 237 -6.26 0.13 14.61
C ALA A 237 -6.97 1.32 15.25
N SER A 238 -8.10 1.08 15.94
CA SER A 238 -8.83 2.13 16.67
C SER A 238 -7.97 2.78 17.77
N ALA A 239 -7.13 2.01 18.47
CA ALA A 239 -6.21 2.57 19.46
C ALA A 239 -5.10 3.41 18.79
N ASN A 240 -4.56 2.94 17.68
CA ASN A 240 -3.56 3.67 16.90
C ASN A 240 -4.12 4.98 16.34
N ASP A 241 -5.38 5.00 15.89
CA ASP A 241 -6.03 6.23 15.41
C ASP A 241 -6.08 7.31 16.50
N VAL A 242 -6.43 6.93 17.75
CA VAL A 242 -6.40 7.84 18.90
C VAL A 242 -4.99 8.37 19.16
N ALA A 243 -3.98 7.49 19.12
CA ALA A 243 -2.58 7.88 19.30
C ALA A 243 -2.10 8.83 18.19
N HIS A 244 -2.42 8.55 16.93
CA HIS A 244 -2.05 9.39 15.80
C HIS A 244 -2.69 10.77 15.88
N GLU A 245 -3.96 10.86 16.29
CA GLU A 245 -4.66 12.13 16.49
C GLU A 245 -3.98 12.97 17.58
N ALA A 246 -3.72 12.38 18.76
CA ALA A 246 -3.10 13.07 19.88
C ALA A 246 -1.66 13.52 19.57
N ILE A 247 -0.83 12.63 18.97
CA ILE A 247 0.56 12.94 18.62
C ILE A 247 0.63 13.98 17.48
N GLY A 248 -0.22 13.85 16.48
CA GLY A 248 -0.31 14.81 15.36
C GLY A 248 -0.65 16.22 15.82
N ASN A 249 -1.44 16.33 16.88
CA ASN A 249 -1.88 17.61 17.47
C ASN A 249 -1.21 17.88 18.84
N VAL A 250 -0.02 17.36 19.10
CA VAL A 250 0.65 17.46 20.41
C VAL A 250 0.83 18.90 20.90
N ARG A 251 1.02 19.86 20.00
CA ARG A 251 1.08 21.29 20.36
C ARG A 251 -0.24 21.79 20.98
N THR A 252 -1.37 21.36 20.44
CA THR A 252 -2.70 21.68 20.95
C THR A 252 -2.95 21.00 22.30
N VAL A 253 -2.62 19.71 22.42
CA VAL A 253 -2.71 18.96 23.69
C VAL A 253 -1.93 19.68 24.78
N ARG A 254 -0.69 20.08 24.50
CA ARG A 254 0.18 20.82 25.42
C ARG A 254 -0.33 22.24 25.73
N ALA A 255 -0.84 22.95 24.72
CA ALA A 255 -1.36 24.31 24.91
C ALA A 255 -2.57 24.35 25.85
N PHE A 256 -3.38 23.29 25.87
CA PHE A 256 -4.55 23.17 26.73
C PHE A 256 -4.31 22.29 27.98
N ALA A 257 -3.10 21.80 28.20
CA ALA A 257 -2.70 20.93 29.32
C ALA A 257 -3.63 19.69 29.49
N ASN A 258 -4.03 19.08 28.37
CA ASN A 258 -4.99 17.97 28.32
C ASN A 258 -4.33 16.59 28.17
N GLU A 259 -3.06 16.45 28.58
CA GLU A 259 -2.30 15.18 28.49
C GLU A 259 -2.96 14.04 29.25
N ALA A 260 -3.52 14.33 30.43
CA ALA A 260 -4.20 13.31 31.23
C ALA A 260 -5.44 12.76 30.51
N TYR A 261 -6.25 13.61 29.92
CA TYR A 261 -7.44 13.22 29.17
C TYR A 261 -7.09 12.33 27.95
N GLU A 262 -6.09 12.74 27.17
CA GLU A 262 -5.67 11.95 26.00
C GLU A 262 -5.04 10.62 26.41
N ASN A 263 -4.32 10.58 27.53
CA ASN A 263 -3.79 9.33 28.08
C ASN A 263 -4.90 8.38 28.50
N ASP A 264 -5.94 8.87 29.18
CA ASP A 264 -7.09 8.05 29.58
C ASP A 264 -7.90 7.56 28.38
N ARG A 265 -8.10 8.41 27.37
CA ARG A 265 -8.75 8.07 26.11
C ARG A 265 -8.00 6.94 25.37
N TYR A 266 -6.68 7.04 25.28
CA TYR A 266 -5.84 6.00 24.71
C TYR A 266 -5.86 4.73 25.56
N GLY A 267 -5.75 4.86 26.89
CA GLY A 267 -5.84 3.76 27.85
C GLY A 267 -7.14 2.95 27.72
N PHE A 268 -8.28 3.62 27.50
CA PHE A 268 -9.55 2.96 27.23
C PHE A 268 -9.54 2.17 25.91
N ALA A 269 -8.99 2.74 24.84
CA ALA A 269 -8.87 2.06 23.55
C ALA A 269 -7.95 0.83 23.63
N VAL A 270 -6.82 0.95 24.32
CA VAL A 270 -5.88 -0.16 24.58
C VAL A 270 -6.52 -1.24 25.45
N SER A 271 -7.36 -0.88 26.43
CA SER A 271 -8.06 -1.84 27.27
C SER A 271 -9.05 -2.70 26.47
N ARG A 272 -9.69 -2.15 25.46
CA ARG A 272 -10.55 -2.91 24.54
C ARG A 272 -9.72 -3.90 23.71
N TRP A 273 -8.62 -3.46 23.14
CA TRP A 273 -7.68 -4.33 22.43
C TRP A 273 -7.15 -5.44 23.34
N TYR A 274 -6.76 -5.12 24.57
CA TYR A 274 -6.30 -6.09 25.57
C TYR A 274 -7.30 -7.19 25.83
N LYS A 275 -8.59 -6.85 26.01
CA LYS A 275 -9.65 -7.82 26.25
C LYS A 275 -9.78 -8.83 25.10
N GLU A 276 -9.84 -8.36 23.85
CA GLU A 276 -9.92 -9.24 22.68
C GLU A 276 -8.65 -10.10 22.52
N SER A 277 -7.48 -9.53 22.83
CA SER A 277 -6.19 -10.24 22.78
C SER A 277 -6.08 -11.33 23.85
N VAL A 278 -6.56 -11.08 25.05
CA VAL A 278 -6.59 -12.09 26.15
C VAL A 278 -7.54 -13.23 25.80
N GLU A 279 -8.72 -12.94 25.25
CA GLU A 279 -9.64 -13.97 24.78
C GLU A 279 -8.96 -14.85 23.71
N GLN A 280 -8.28 -14.23 22.75
CA GLN A 280 -7.51 -14.94 21.75
C GLN A 280 -6.41 -15.80 22.37
N ALA A 281 -5.67 -15.30 23.34
CA ALA A 281 -4.58 -16.01 24.01
C ALA A 281 -5.09 -17.25 24.78
N ILE A 282 -6.23 -17.14 25.49
CA ILE A 282 -6.83 -18.26 26.23
C ILE A 282 -7.24 -19.39 25.27
N PHE A 283 -7.95 -19.05 24.19
CA PHE A 283 -8.39 -20.06 23.21
C PHE A 283 -7.22 -20.69 22.46
N SER A 284 -6.23 -19.87 22.08
CA SER A 284 -5.00 -20.36 21.44
C SER A 284 -4.22 -21.28 22.36
N GLY A 285 -4.05 -20.87 23.62
CA GLY A 285 -3.39 -21.67 24.66
C GLY A 285 -4.11 -23.00 24.90
N GLY A 286 -5.44 -22.98 25.01
CA GLY A 286 -6.25 -24.18 25.14
C GLY A 286 -6.11 -25.15 23.95
N TYR A 287 -6.20 -24.61 22.74
CA TYR A 287 -5.97 -25.39 21.53
C TYR A 287 -4.57 -26.01 21.49
N PHE A 288 -3.55 -25.19 21.75
CA PHE A 288 -2.15 -25.64 21.75
C PHE A 288 -1.90 -26.74 22.80
N THR A 289 -2.46 -26.58 24.00
CA THR A 289 -2.32 -27.57 25.08
C THR A 289 -3.02 -28.88 24.72
N ILE A 290 -4.26 -28.85 24.25
CA ILE A 290 -5.04 -30.07 24.00
C ILE A 290 -4.51 -30.78 22.74
N PHE A 291 -4.43 -30.09 21.61
CA PHE A 291 -4.11 -30.73 20.33
C PHE A 291 -2.62 -30.94 20.11
N TYR A 292 -1.79 -29.94 20.40
CA TYR A 292 -0.38 -30.06 20.15
C TYR A 292 0.34 -30.80 21.28
N SER A 293 0.16 -30.37 22.54
CA SER A 293 0.88 -30.95 23.67
C SER A 293 0.33 -32.32 24.05
N LEU A 294 -0.98 -32.46 24.31
CA LEU A 294 -1.55 -33.72 24.79
C LEU A 294 -1.72 -34.76 23.68
N ILE A 295 -2.43 -34.41 22.59
CA ILE A 295 -2.73 -35.42 21.56
C ILE A 295 -1.48 -35.72 20.74
N SER A 296 -0.82 -34.72 20.21
CA SER A 296 0.19 -34.86 19.19
C SER A 296 1.57 -35.18 19.76
N SER A 297 1.99 -34.55 20.87
CA SER A 297 3.30 -34.76 21.49
C SER A 297 3.31 -35.80 22.63
N CYS A 298 2.12 -36.19 23.14
CA CYS A 298 2.05 -37.19 24.19
C CYS A 298 1.32 -38.45 23.73
N PHE A 299 0.03 -38.32 23.34
CA PHE A 299 -0.80 -39.51 23.06
C PHE A 299 -0.31 -40.32 21.85
N VAL A 300 0.00 -39.69 20.73
CA VAL A 300 0.44 -40.38 19.51
C VAL A 300 1.80 -41.07 19.71
N PRO A 301 2.85 -40.44 20.27
CA PRO A 301 4.10 -41.12 20.62
C PRO A 301 3.94 -42.26 21.60
N VAL A 302 3.07 -42.12 22.63
CA VAL A 302 2.77 -43.17 23.60
C VAL A 302 2.12 -44.37 22.92
N MET A 303 1.18 -44.14 22.00
CA MET A 303 0.56 -45.22 21.22
C MET A 303 1.57 -45.95 20.31
N ILE A 304 2.48 -45.20 19.66
CA ILE A 304 3.56 -45.79 18.86
C ILE A 304 4.50 -46.59 19.74
N LEU A 305 4.86 -46.04 20.93
CA LEU A 305 5.72 -46.76 21.87
C LEU A 305 5.05 -48.01 22.42
N TYR A 306 3.74 -47.97 22.72
CA TYR A 306 3.00 -49.15 23.21
C TYR A 306 2.86 -50.23 22.15
N VAL A 307 2.43 -49.89 20.93
CA VAL A 307 2.28 -50.88 19.83
C VAL A 307 3.63 -51.36 19.36
N GLY A 308 4.58 -50.46 19.11
CA GLY A 308 5.91 -50.81 18.65
C GLY A 308 6.75 -51.52 19.72
N GLY A 309 6.57 -51.16 20.99
CA GLY A 309 7.22 -51.85 22.11
C GLY A 309 6.72 -53.29 22.27
N ARG A 310 5.42 -53.56 22.10
CA ARG A 310 4.89 -54.92 22.06
C ARG A 310 5.50 -55.73 20.91
N LEU A 311 5.51 -55.17 19.69
CA LEU A 311 6.11 -55.81 18.52
C LEU A 311 7.62 -56.06 18.70
N ALA A 312 8.32 -55.19 19.41
CA ALA A 312 9.73 -55.36 19.73
C ALA A 312 9.99 -56.46 20.79
N LEU A 313 9.09 -56.61 21.79
CA LEU A 313 9.15 -57.66 22.80
C LEU A 313 8.81 -59.06 22.23
N ASP A 314 7.92 -59.10 21.23
CA ASP A 314 7.53 -60.32 20.53
C ASP A 314 8.57 -60.72 19.45
N GLU A 315 9.76 -60.06 19.41
CA GLU A 315 10.89 -60.24 18.46
C GLU A 315 10.52 -59.98 16.98
N ASP A 316 9.35 -59.46 16.69
CA ASP A 316 8.91 -59.11 15.33
C ASP A 316 9.65 -57.87 14.78
N MET A 317 10.25 -57.01 15.66
CA MET A 317 10.84 -55.74 15.27
C MET A 317 12.04 -55.35 16.14
N GLY A 318 13.14 -54.90 15.51
CA GLY A 318 14.30 -54.37 16.23
C GLY A 318 14.06 -52.98 16.88
N ALA A 319 14.75 -52.70 17.99
CA ALA A 319 14.64 -51.45 18.74
C ALA A 319 14.95 -50.23 17.87
N GLU A 320 15.85 -50.35 16.88
CA GLU A 320 16.20 -49.29 15.95
C GLU A 320 14.99 -48.80 15.11
N LYS A 321 14.08 -49.73 14.73
CA LYS A 321 12.88 -49.36 13.96
C LYS A 321 11.89 -48.57 14.81
N LEU A 322 11.76 -48.91 16.10
CA LEU A 322 10.90 -48.15 17.03
C LEU A 322 11.42 -46.74 17.22
N VAL A 323 12.73 -46.58 17.46
CA VAL A 323 13.36 -45.25 17.57
C VAL A 323 13.17 -44.42 16.29
N ALA A 324 13.38 -45.05 15.13
CA ALA A 324 13.15 -44.41 13.83
C ALA A 324 11.70 -43.94 13.69
N ALA A 325 10.72 -44.82 14.03
CA ALA A 325 9.29 -44.47 13.94
C ALA A 325 8.94 -43.26 14.80
N MET A 326 9.46 -43.16 16.03
CA MET A 326 9.23 -42.00 16.92
C MET A 326 9.83 -40.70 16.36
N LEU A 327 11.08 -40.74 15.84
CA LEU A 327 11.73 -39.56 15.28
C LEU A 327 11.03 -39.05 14.01
N TYR A 328 10.61 -39.97 13.14
CA TYR A 328 9.90 -39.60 11.92
C TYR A 328 8.47 -39.13 12.18
N GLN A 329 7.78 -39.66 13.18
CA GLN A 329 6.48 -39.20 13.58
C GLN A 329 6.54 -37.73 14.08
N SER A 330 7.54 -37.42 14.89
CA SER A 330 7.75 -36.03 15.35
C SER A 330 8.00 -35.08 14.17
N GLN A 331 8.83 -35.48 13.20
CA GLN A 331 9.06 -34.69 11.98
C GLN A 331 7.80 -34.56 11.11
N LEU A 332 7.03 -35.64 10.95
CA LEU A 332 5.78 -35.61 10.17
C LEU A 332 4.81 -34.57 10.72
N GLN A 333 4.69 -34.51 12.04
CA GLN A 333 3.85 -33.54 12.73
C GLN A 333 4.33 -32.10 12.52
N GLU A 334 5.62 -31.86 12.64
CA GLU A 334 6.22 -30.54 12.44
C GLU A 334 5.97 -30.03 11.00
N TYR A 335 6.29 -30.85 9.98
CA TYR A 335 6.10 -30.46 8.58
C TYR A 335 4.64 -30.27 8.20
N PHE A 336 3.75 -31.06 8.80
CA PHE A 336 2.33 -30.87 8.59
C PHE A 336 1.84 -29.55 9.19
N GLY A 337 2.31 -29.18 10.39
CA GLY A 337 2.05 -27.88 10.99
C GLY A 337 2.58 -26.71 10.13
N GLN A 338 3.79 -26.83 9.62
CA GLN A 338 4.38 -25.84 8.72
C GLN A 338 3.61 -25.70 7.40
N LEU A 339 3.12 -26.80 6.82
CA LEU A 339 2.28 -26.79 5.63
C LEU A 339 0.98 -26.01 5.84
N LEU A 340 0.32 -26.21 6.97
CA LEU A 340 -0.90 -25.47 7.32
C LEU A 340 -0.62 -23.97 7.49
N ASN A 341 0.49 -23.61 8.13
CA ASN A 341 0.92 -22.23 8.27
C ASN A 341 1.21 -21.59 6.91
N ALA A 342 1.85 -22.34 5.98
CA ALA A 342 2.11 -21.88 4.62
C ALA A 342 0.80 -21.54 3.86
N PHE A 343 -0.22 -22.37 3.98
CA PHE A 343 -1.54 -22.08 3.41
C PHE A 343 -2.18 -20.84 4.03
N THR A 344 -2.07 -20.68 5.35
CA THR A 344 -2.62 -19.51 6.04
C THR A 344 -1.93 -18.21 5.59
N SER A 345 -0.61 -18.20 5.47
CA SER A 345 0.16 -17.05 4.96
C SER A 345 -0.20 -16.72 3.52
N LEU A 346 -0.41 -17.74 2.67
CA LEU A 346 -0.85 -17.53 1.30
C LEU A 346 -2.21 -16.79 1.20
N PHE A 347 -3.16 -17.17 2.05
CA PHE A 347 -4.45 -16.47 2.10
C PHE A 347 -4.33 -15.03 2.62
N LYS A 348 -3.44 -14.79 3.59
CA LYS A 348 -3.14 -13.45 4.11
C LYS A 348 -2.50 -12.59 3.03
N ALA A 349 -1.47 -13.10 2.35
CA ALA A 349 -0.79 -12.42 1.24
C ALA A 349 -1.75 -12.05 0.10
N SER A 350 -2.70 -12.92 -0.22
CA SER A 350 -3.73 -12.62 -1.23
C SER A 350 -4.63 -11.43 -0.84
N GLY A 351 -4.85 -11.19 0.45
CA GLY A 351 -5.61 -10.03 0.93
C GLY A 351 -4.86 -8.71 0.76
N SER A 352 -3.63 -8.64 1.26
CA SER A 352 -2.75 -7.45 1.18
C SER A 352 -2.37 -7.14 -0.27
N ALA A 353 -2.19 -8.17 -1.10
CA ALA A 353 -1.87 -8.03 -2.51
C ALA A 353 -2.98 -7.34 -3.33
N THR A 354 -4.24 -7.46 -2.91
CA THR A 354 -5.37 -6.92 -3.69
C THR A 354 -5.26 -5.40 -3.85
N GLU A 355 -4.87 -4.67 -2.81
CA GLU A 355 -4.73 -3.21 -2.87
C GLU A 355 -3.56 -2.78 -3.76
N VAL A 356 -2.43 -3.50 -3.66
CA VAL A 356 -1.25 -3.25 -4.51
C VAL A 356 -1.56 -3.57 -5.98
N PHE A 357 -2.28 -4.67 -6.26
CA PHE A 357 -2.67 -5.02 -7.63
C PHE A 357 -3.70 -4.06 -8.20
N ASN A 358 -4.68 -3.61 -7.42
CA ASN A 358 -5.62 -2.58 -7.88
C ASN A 358 -4.87 -1.30 -8.26
N CYS A 359 -3.86 -0.91 -7.46
CA CYS A 359 -3.02 0.24 -7.80
C CYS A 359 -2.32 0.07 -9.16
N LEU A 360 -1.78 -1.13 -9.44
CA LEU A 360 -1.10 -1.42 -10.71
C LEU A 360 -2.06 -1.58 -11.90
N GLU A 361 -3.27 -2.11 -11.70
CA GLU A 361 -4.24 -2.37 -12.78
C GLU A 361 -4.97 -1.12 -13.24
N GLU A 362 -5.33 -0.25 -12.31
CA GLU A 362 -5.89 1.05 -12.65
C GLU A 362 -4.92 1.89 -13.54
N GLU A 363 -3.60 1.57 -13.54
CA GLU A 363 -2.63 2.17 -14.47
C GLU A 363 -2.86 1.70 -15.91
N GLY A 364 -3.13 0.42 -16.12
CA GLY A 364 -3.37 -0.14 -17.46
C GLY A 364 -4.60 0.47 -18.13
N GLU A 365 -5.68 0.67 -17.40
CA GLU A 365 -6.89 1.34 -17.91
C GLU A 365 -6.62 2.82 -18.24
N GLU A 366 -5.84 3.52 -17.41
CA GLU A 366 -5.46 4.92 -17.64
C GLU A 366 -4.45 5.05 -18.82
N GLU A 367 -3.51 4.10 -18.98
CA GLU A 367 -2.60 4.07 -20.14
C GLU A 367 -3.35 3.77 -21.44
N GLU A 368 -4.30 2.85 -21.45
CA GLU A 368 -5.16 2.60 -22.62
C GLU A 368 -6.03 3.82 -22.97
N GLU A 369 -6.61 4.50 -21.98
CA GLU A 369 -7.34 5.77 -22.22
C GLU A 369 -6.41 6.88 -22.74
N GLU A 370 -5.18 6.97 -22.22
CA GLU A 370 -4.18 7.93 -22.71
C GLU A 370 -3.63 7.53 -24.10
N GLU A 371 -3.42 6.27 -24.41
CA GLU A 371 -2.98 5.81 -25.73
C GLU A 371 -4.06 6.00 -26.78
N ILE A 372 -5.31 5.66 -26.47
CA ILE A 372 -6.45 5.97 -27.34
C ILE A 372 -6.61 7.49 -27.51
N GLY A 373 -6.37 8.26 -26.43
CA GLY A 373 -6.30 9.70 -26.46
C GLY A 373 -5.10 10.22 -27.30
N LYS A 374 -3.93 9.59 -27.20
CA LYS A 374 -2.72 9.96 -27.98
C LYS A 374 -2.88 9.65 -29.47
N GLU A 375 -3.55 8.58 -29.88
CA GLU A 375 -3.86 8.33 -31.29
C GLU A 375 -4.85 9.34 -31.86
N LYS A 376 -5.87 9.75 -31.09
CA LYS A 376 -6.79 10.83 -31.46
C LYS A 376 -6.13 12.21 -31.42
N ASN A 377 -5.18 12.45 -30.52
CA ASN A 377 -4.52 13.74 -30.26
C ASN A 377 -3.18 13.93 -31.00
N LYS A 378 -2.67 12.96 -31.75
CA LYS A 378 -1.42 13.10 -32.54
C LYS A 378 -1.44 14.31 -33.49
N LYS A 379 -2.60 14.92 -33.74
CA LYS A 379 -2.79 16.12 -34.60
C LYS A 379 -2.84 17.45 -33.84
N LEU A 380 -2.97 17.46 -32.47
CA LEU A 380 -3.23 18.66 -31.66
C LEU A 380 -2.08 19.07 -30.71
N MET A 381 -0.98 18.34 -30.66
CA MET A 381 0.03 18.43 -29.60
C MET A 381 1.05 19.56 -29.69
N LYS A 382 1.08 20.39 -30.73
CA LYS A 382 1.99 21.53 -30.82
C LYS A 382 1.26 22.71 -31.46
N MET A 383 0.83 23.64 -30.63
CA MET A 383 0.48 24.96 -31.10
C MET A 383 1.77 25.79 -31.17
N ASP A 384 2.29 26.03 -32.38
CA ASP A 384 3.53 26.79 -32.60
C ASP A 384 3.43 28.28 -32.18
N SER A 385 2.22 28.79 -31.91
CA SER A 385 1.99 30.14 -31.39
C SER A 385 0.87 30.16 -30.38
N PHE A 386 1.21 30.02 -29.09
CA PHE A 386 0.29 30.13 -27.96
C PHE A 386 0.28 31.58 -27.42
N LYS A 387 -0.89 32.24 -27.41
CA LYS A 387 -1.03 33.64 -26.99
C LYS A 387 -1.38 33.78 -25.51
N GLY A 388 -2.04 32.77 -24.89
CA GLY A 388 -2.44 32.77 -23.49
C GLY A 388 -3.85 33.28 -23.21
N HIS A 389 -4.78 33.12 -24.15
CA HIS A 389 -6.19 33.42 -23.95
C HIS A 389 -6.87 32.30 -23.17
N VAL A 390 -7.52 32.60 -22.04
CA VAL A 390 -8.23 31.65 -21.17
C VAL A 390 -9.70 31.97 -21.14
N GLN A 391 -10.57 30.98 -21.38
CA GLN A 391 -12.01 31.18 -21.31
C GLN A 391 -12.70 30.02 -20.55
N PHE A 392 -13.51 30.36 -19.55
CA PHE A 392 -14.43 29.48 -18.87
C PHE A 392 -15.83 29.66 -19.46
N GLN A 393 -16.47 28.56 -19.88
CA GLN A 393 -17.77 28.56 -20.53
C GLN A 393 -18.76 27.70 -19.73
N ASN A 394 -19.65 28.33 -18.95
CA ASN A 394 -20.69 27.68 -18.14
C ASN A 394 -20.16 26.48 -17.30
N VAL A 395 -19.01 26.66 -16.67
CA VAL A 395 -18.31 25.60 -15.93
C VAL A 395 -19.04 25.29 -14.64
N THR A 396 -19.46 24.01 -14.50
CA THR A 396 -20.02 23.46 -13.26
C THR A 396 -19.08 22.35 -12.79
N PHE A 397 -18.72 22.39 -11.50
CA PHE A 397 -17.81 21.41 -10.91
C PHE A 397 -18.15 21.10 -9.46
N SER A 398 -18.00 19.83 -9.09
CA SER A 398 -18.00 19.31 -7.72
C SER A 398 -16.84 18.35 -7.52
N TYR A 399 -16.20 18.38 -6.34
CA TYR A 399 -15.18 17.39 -6.01
C TYR A 399 -15.82 16.01 -5.86
N PRO A 400 -15.11 14.92 -6.24
CA PRO A 400 -15.58 13.56 -6.00
C PRO A 400 -15.80 13.33 -4.50
N SER A 401 -16.99 12.88 -4.11
CA SER A 401 -17.28 12.57 -2.71
C SER A 401 -16.73 11.20 -2.34
N THR A 402 -16.02 11.10 -1.22
CA THR A 402 -15.51 9.83 -0.66
C THR A 402 -16.61 8.95 -0.04
N SER A 403 -17.82 9.47 0.18
CA SER A 403 -18.96 8.73 0.77
C SER A 403 -20.15 8.69 -0.18
N SER A 404 -20.67 7.50 -0.39
CA SER A 404 -21.84 7.22 -1.25
C SER A 404 -23.17 7.85 -0.76
N SER A 405 -23.17 8.53 0.38
CA SER A 405 -24.34 9.16 0.99
C SER A 405 -24.27 10.69 1.05
N ALA A 406 -23.15 11.32 0.63
CA ALA A 406 -23.05 12.77 0.66
C ALA A 406 -23.68 13.38 -0.62
N THR A 407 -24.62 14.28 -0.45
CA THR A 407 -25.10 15.16 -1.54
C THR A 407 -23.92 15.96 -2.06
N THR A 408 -23.50 15.68 -3.30
CA THR A 408 -22.43 16.43 -3.97
C THR A 408 -22.88 17.88 -4.16
N THR A 409 -22.37 18.79 -3.33
CA THR A 409 -22.58 20.22 -3.51
C THR A 409 -21.65 20.73 -4.60
N ASN A 410 -22.22 21.38 -5.62
CA ASN A 410 -21.43 22.02 -6.66
C ASN A 410 -20.61 23.16 -6.05
N VAL A 411 -19.30 23.14 -6.25
CA VAL A 411 -18.38 24.22 -5.85
C VAL A 411 -18.40 25.36 -6.86
N LEU A 412 -18.52 25.02 -8.15
CA LEU A 412 -18.74 25.98 -9.23
C LEU A 412 -20.09 25.71 -9.89
N ASN A 413 -20.89 26.74 -10.09
CA ASN A 413 -22.21 26.67 -10.72
C ASN A 413 -22.26 27.59 -11.94
N SER A 414 -22.14 27.00 -13.15
CA SER A 414 -22.23 27.70 -14.45
C SER A 414 -21.36 28.98 -14.54
N VAL A 415 -20.13 28.88 -14.04
CA VAL A 415 -19.19 30.01 -14.03
C VAL A 415 -18.68 30.27 -15.44
N SER A 416 -18.75 31.52 -15.86
CA SER A 416 -18.26 31.97 -17.18
C SER A 416 -17.46 33.27 -17.01
N PHE A 417 -16.22 33.26 -17.49
CA PHE A 417 -15.36 34.43 -17.59
C PHE A 417 -14.25 34.19 -18.62
N GLU A 418 -13.64 35.31 -19.03
CA GLU A 418 -12.58 35.31 -20.03
C GLU A 418 -11.37 36.08 -19.51
N VAL A 419 -10.16 35.63 -19.84
CA VAL A 419 -8.89 36.35 -19.55
C VAL A 419 -8.16 36.50 -20.87
N LYS A 420 -7.92 37.73 -21.29
CA LYS A 420 -7.23 38.06 -22.52
C LYS A 420 -5.72 37.81 -22.43
N PRO A 421 -5.02 37.61 -23.54
CA PRO A 421 -3.58 37.53 -23.54
C PRO A 421 -2.91 38.74 -22.87
N ASN A 422 -1.93 38.45 -21.99
CA ASN A 422 -1.18 39.45 -21.20
C ASN A 422 -2.04 40.28 -20.23
N GLU A 423 -3.26 39.84 -19.94
CA GLU A 423 -4.14 40.49 -18.96
C GLU A 423 -3.88 39.89 -17.56
N VAL A 424 -3.98 40.71 -16.53
CA VAL A 424 -3.99 40.30 -15.13
C VAL A 424 -5.43 40.34 -14.63
N VAL A 425 -5.96 39.19 -14.19
CA VAL A 425 -7.31 39.05 -13.69
C VAL A 425 -7.27 38.53 -12.26
N LYS A 426 -7.96 39.26 -11.37
CA LYS A 426 -8.14 38.89 -9.97
C LYS A 426 -9.47 38.15 -9.78
N LEU A 427 -9.42 36.93 -9.27
CA LEU A 427 -10.58 36.17 -8.83
C LEU A 427 -10.90 36.54 -7.38
N GLN A 428 -12.04 37.21 -7.17
CA GLN A 428 -12.51 37.64 -5.87
C GLN A 428 -13.81 36.93 -5.49
N GLY A 429 -13.97 36.55 -4.25
CA GLY A 429 -15.19 35.92 -3.71
C GLY A 429 -15.00 35.49 -2.27
N VAL A 430 -16.09 35.10 -1.61
CA VAL A 430 -16.07 34.58 -0.24
C VAL A 430 -15.25 33.28 -0.21
N SER A 431 -14.67 32.94 0.94
CA SER A 431 -13.97 31.65 1.11
C SER A 431 -14.91 30.48 0.76
N GLY A 432 -14.39 29.43 0.10
CA GLY A 432 -15.18 28.26 -0.33
C GLY A 432 -15.94 28.41 -1.65
N ARG A 433 -15.92 29.58 -2.33
CA ARG A 433 -16.61 29.80 -3.62
C ARG A 433 -15.85 29.27 -4.85
N GLY A 434 -14.85 28.43 -4.68
CA GLY A 434 -14.20 27.74 -5.80
C GLY A 434 -13.09 28.54 -6.51
N LYS A 435 -12.53 29.60 -5.91
CA LYS A 435 -11.42 30.36 -6.52
C LYS A 435 -10.20 29.48 -6.84
N THR A 436 -9.67 28.79 -5.84
CA THR A 436 -8.56 27.82 -6.00
C THR A 436 -8.95 26.65 -6.91
N THR A 437 -10.25 26.27 -6.90
CA THR A 437 -10.77 25.24 -7.81
C THR A 437 -10.62 25.64 -9.28
N CYS A 438 -10.82 26.91 -9.63
CA CYS A 438 -10.58 27.40 -11.01
C CYS A 438 -9.11 27.21 -11.41
N LEU A 439 -8.16 27.42 -10.48
CA LEU A 439 -6.73 27.19 -10.75
C LEU A 439 -6.43 25.70 -10.92
N HIS A 440 -7.03 24.83 -10.11
CA HIS A 440 -6.86 23.37 -10.21
C HIS A 440 -7.42 22.82 -11.55
N LEU A 441 -8.57 23.33 -12.00
CA LEU A 441 -9.16 22.96 -13.29
C LEU A 441 -8.28 23.39 -14.47
N LEU A 442 -7.68 24.59 -14.42
CA LEU A 442 -6.72 25.06 -15.42
C LEU A 442 -5.44 24.19 -15.47
N GLN A 443 -5.01 23.64 -14.34
CA GLN A 443 -3.88 22.71 -14.29
C GLN A 443 -4.25 21.29 -14.73
N LYS A 444 -5.54 21.07 -15.05
CA LYS A 444 -6.07 19.77 -15.42
C LYS A 444 -5.83 18.70 -14.34
N PHE A 445 -5.97 19.11 -13.05
CA PHE A 445 -5.97 18.17 -11.91
C PHE A 445 -7.28 17.43 -11.79
N TYR A 446 -8.38 18.07 -12.18
CA TYR A 446 -9.73 17.52 -12.21
C TYR A 446 -10.40 17.82 -13.55
N LYS A 447 -11.41 17.02 -13.89
CA LYS A 447 -12.22 17.19 -15.08
C LYS A 447 -13.51 17.95 -14.74
N VAL A 448 -13.94 18.85 -15.62
CA VAL A 448 -15.20 19.59 -15.42
C VAL A 448 -16.41 18.67 -15.54
N ASN A 449 -17.45 18.88 -14.70
CA ASN A 449 -18.68 18.10 -14.79
C ASN A 449 -19.57 18.57 -15.96
N ARG A 450 -19.66 19.90 -16.16
CA ARG A 450 -20.40 20.52 -17.27
C ARG A 450 -19.70 21.79 -17.72
N GLY A 451 -19.91 22.19 -18.97
CA GLY A 451 -19.25 23.34 -19.58
C GLY A 451 -17.90 22.97 -20.19
N ALA A 452 -17.09 23.97 -20.49
CA ALA A 452 -15.78 23.78 -21.08
C ALA A 452 -14.82 24.88 -20.63
N ILE A 453 -13.52 24.56 -20.59
CA ILE A 453 -12.42 25.51 -20.42
C ILE A 453 -11.60 25.47 -21.70
N THR A 454 -11.37 26.63 -22.31
CA THR A 454 -10.59 26.70 -23.53
C THR A 454 -9.35 27.58 -23.35
N LEU A 455 -8.27 27.16 -23.99
CA LEU A 455 -7.01 27.89 -24.10
C LEU A 455 -6.74 28.22 -25.58
N ASP A 456 -6.69 29.51 -25.92
CA ASP A 456 -6.62 30.00 -27.30
C ASP A 456 -7.70 29.37 -28.23
N GLY A 457 -8.91 29.15 -27.69
CA GLY A 457 -10.03 28.53 -28.41
C GLY A 457 -10.02 27.00 -28.46
N VAL A 458 -8.97 26.32 -27.95
CA VAL A 458 -8.86 24.87 -27.88
C VAL A 458 -9.31 24.37 -26.51
N ASN A 459 -10.15 23.34 -26.47
CA ASN A 459 -10.59 22.76 -25.20
C ASN A 459 -9.39 22.14 -24.46
N ILE A 460 -9.25 22.49 -23.17
CA ILE A 460 -8.16 22.02 -22.30
C ILE A 460 -8.11 20.49 -22.21
N ASP A 461 -9.25 19.80 -22.30
CA ASP A 461 -9.31 18.33 -22.26
C ASP A 461 -8.58 17.68 -23.43
N SER A 462 -8.46 18.36 -24.57
CA SER A 462 -7.75 17.87 -25.74
C SER A 462 -6.24 18.12 -25.73
N LEU A 463 -5.74 18.89 -24.74
CA LEU A 463 -4.32 19.21 -24.61
C LEU A 463 -3.59 18.20 -23.73
N SER A 464 -2.30 17.94 -24.00
CA SER A 464 -1.46 17.11 -23.14
C SER A 464 -1.25 17.78 -21.78
N SER A 465 -1.53 17.05 -20.70
CA SER A 465 -1.33 17.53 -19.32
C SER A 465 0.13 17.85 -19.02
N GLU A 466 1.06 17.09 -19.60
CA GLU A 466 2.50 17.31 -19.45
C GLU A 466 2.95 18.58 -20.13
N TRP A 467 2.59 18.76 -21.41
CA TRP A 467 2.91 19.98 -22.17
C TRP A 467 2.31 21.22 -21.49
N LEU A 468 1.05 21.13 -21.04
CA LEU A 468 0.34 22.22 -20.36
C LEU A 468 1.10 22.68 -19.12
N ARG A 469 1.51 21.75 -18.25
CA ARG A 469 2.16 22.05 -16.97
C ARG A 469 3.64 22.39 -17.09
N LYS A 470 4.35 21.84 -18.08
CA LYS A 470 5.79 22.12 -18.28
C LYS A 470 6.05 23.40 -19.09
N ARG A 471 5.16 23.75 -20.04
CA ARG A 471 5.42 24.81 -21.01
C ARG A 471 4.46 25.97 -21.00
N VAL A 472 3.22 25.77 -20.57
CA VAL A 472 2.16 26.78 -20.73
C VAL A 472 1.80 27.46 -19.42
N ILE A 473 1.60 26.69 -18.36
CA ILE A 473 1.10 27.15 -17.08
C ILE A 473 2.11 26.89 -15.98
N SER A 474 2.39 27.90 -15.16
CA SER A 474 3.08 27.73 -13.88
C SER A 474 2.24 28.31 -12.75
N ILE A 475 2.41 27.75 -11.54
CA ILE A 475 1.69 28.17 -10.34
C ILE A 475 2.63 28.58 -9.22
N VAL A 476 2.25 29.62 -8.49
CA VAL A 476 2.81 30.00 -7.21
C VAL A 476 1.71 29.83 -6.16
N SER A 477 1.86 28.82 -5.29
CA SER A 477 0.88 28.45 -4.27
C SER A 477 0.98 29.35 -3.04
N GLN A 478 -0.05 29.36 -2.22
CA GLN A 478 -0.12 30.06 -0.93
C GLN A 478 1.01 29.65 0.01
N GLU A 479 1.21 28.34 0.18
CA GLU A 479 2.34 27.77 0.90
C GLU A 479 3.21 26.95 -0.08
N PRO A 480 4.31 27.54 -0.61
CA PRO A 480 5.13 26.85 -1.58
C PRO A 480 5.89 25.69 -0.95
N VAL A 481 5.74 24.51 -1.53
CA VAL A 481 6.49 23.33 -1.13
C VAL A 481 7.84 23.31 -1.84
N LEU A 482 8.91 23.29 -1.04
CA LEU A 482 10.29 23.09 -1.53
C LEU A 482 10.77 21.69 -1.18
N PHE A 483 11.41 21.04 -2.15
CA PHE A 483 11.99 19.72 -1.95
C PHE A 483 13.34 19.81 -1.24
N SER A 484 13.68 18.76 -0.51
CA SER A 484 15.02 18.63 0.08
C SER A 484 16.06 18.55 -1.06
N GLY A 485 17.03 19.46 -1.05
CA GLY A 485 18.02 19.65 -2.08
C GLY A 485 18.62 21.03 -2.01
N THR A 486 19.19 21.55 -3.08
CA THR A 486 19.68 22.93 -3.15
C THR A 486 18.60 23.87 -3.67
N ILE A 487 18.85 25.17 -3.57
CA ILE A 487 17.97 26.19 -4.14
C ILE A 487 17.94 26.06 -5.66
N PHE A 488 19.10 25.78 -6.27
CA PHE A 488 19.22 25.51 -7.71
C PHE A 488 18.31 24.36 -8.13
N ASP A 489 18.36 23.23 -7.41
CA ASP A 489 17.53 22.04 -7.69
C ASP A 489 16.05 22.39 -7.66
N ASN A 490 15.66 23.23 -6.70
CA ASN A 490 14.27 23.68 -6.58
C ASN A 490 13.85 24.64 -7.70
N ILE A 491 14.74 25.47 -8.23
CA ILE A 491 14.42 26.37 -9.35
C ILE A 491 14.27 25.60 -10.67
N VAL A 492 15.15 24.63 -10.91
CA VAL A 492 15.14 23.83 -12.15
C VAL A 492 14.04 22.78 -12.16
N TYR A 493 13.46 22.45 -10.98
CA TYR A 493 12.47 21.40 -10.82
C TYR A 493 11.25 21.60 -11.75
N GLY A 494 10.90 20.55 -12.49
CA GLY A 494 9.74 20.54 -13.39
C GLY A 494 10.02 21.08 -14.81
N SER A 495 11.25 21.44 -15.12
CA SER A 495 11.69 21.77 -16.50
C SER A 495 12.23 20.55 -17.23
N ASP A 496 12.29 20.62 -18.55
CA ASP A 496 12.89 19.56 -19.36
C ASP A 496 14.40 19.44 -19.12
N GLU A 497 15.04 20.50 -18.65
CA GLU A 497 16.47 20.55 -18.31
C GLU A 497 16.79 19.83 -16.98
N PHE A 498 15.78 19.51 -16.17
CA PHE A 498 15.97 18.80 -14.90
C PHE A 498 16.65 17.44 -15.11
N ASP A 499 16.22 16.69 -16.13
CA ASP A 499 16.79 15.37 -16.46
C ASP A 499 18.24 15.46 -16.97
N VAL A 500 18.67 16.64 -17.51
CA VAL A 500 20.05 16.87 -17.95
C VAL A 500 20.98 17.16 -16.77
N VAL A 501 20.44 17.80 -15.72
CA VAL A 501 21.18 18.16 -14.50
C VAL A 501 21.30 16.99 -13.53
N PHE A 502 20.29 16.11 -13.52
CA PHE A 502 20.21 14.92 -12.67
C PHE A 502 20.32 13.67 -13.53
N ASP A 503 21.49 13.04 -13.52
CA ASP A 503 21.61 11.66 -14.00
C ASP A 503 21.13 10.67 -12.89
N GLY A 504 20.87 9.42 -13.23
CA GLY A 504 20.32 8.44 -12.29
C GLY A 504 21.18 8.17 -11.04
N ASN A 505 22.36 8.77 -10.92
CA ASN A 505 23.32 8.66 -9.82
C ASN A 505 23.36 9.91 -8.92
N GLY A 506 22.61 10.96 -9.27
CA GLY A 506 22.56 12.20 -8.51
C GLY A 506 22.89 13.42 -9.37
N ARG A 507 23.20 14.55 -8.73
CA ARG A 507 23.52 15.80 -9.40
C ARG A 507 24.95 15.77 -9.95
N ASN A 508 25.09 16.08 -11.22
CA ASN A 508 26.39 16.22 -11.88
C ASN A 508 26.77 17.71 -11.97
N GLU A 509 27.35 18.24 -10.89
CA GLU A 509 27.73 19.68 -10.78
C GLU A 509 28.70 20.13 -11.87
N SER A 510 29.55 19.22 -12.37
CA SER A 510 30.54 19.50 -13.41
C SER A 510 29.94 19.59 -14.81
N ASN A 511 28.71 19.15 -15.01
CA ASN A 511 28.05 19.06 -16.32
C ASN A 511 26.84 19.97 -16.49
N ILE A 512 26.66 20.98 -15.64
CA ILE A 512 25.54 21.93 -15.80
C ILE A 512 25.81 22.80 -17.03
N PRO A 513 24.95 22.76 -18.07
CA PRO A 513 25.10 23.61 -19.23
C PRO A 513 25.07 25.08 -18.81
N ARG A 514 25.98 25.88 -19.37
CA ARG A 514 26.08 27.32 -19.08
C ARG A 514 24.76 28.05 -19.32
N GLU A 515 24.01 27.66 -20.33
CA GLU A 515 22.71 28.24 -20.65
C GLU A 515 21.69 28.02 -19.53
N VAL A 516 21.66 26.81 -18.92
CA VAL A 516 20.77 26.49 -17.78
C VAL A 516 21.14 27.34 -16.57
N TYR A 517 22.44 27.47 -16.28
CA TYR A 517 22.93 28.32 -15.22
C TYR A 517 22.50 29.79 -15.40
N GLU A 518 22.73 30.36 -16.59
CA GLU A 518 22.36 31.74 -16.89
C GLU A 518 20.85 31.97 -16.78
N ARG A 519 20.03 30.99 -17.20
CA ARG A 519 18.55 31.03 -17.02
C ARG A 519 18.14 30.99 -15.56
N VAL A 520 18.77 30.15 -14.72
CA VAL A 520 18.52 30.10 -13.28
C VAL A 520 18.84 31.44 -12.63
N VAL A 521 20.00 32.01 -12.93
CA VAL A 521 20.38 33.35 -12.44
C VAL A 521 19.39 34.41 -12.86
N LYS A 522 18.94 34.40 -14.12
CA LYS A 522 17.93 35.32 -14.63
C LYS A 522 16.60 35.18 -13.88
N ALA A 523 16.14 33.96 -13.66
CA ALA A 523 14.92 33.70 -12.90
C ALA A 523 15.05 34.14 -11.44
N ALA A 524 16.17 33.84 -10.78
CA ALA A 524 16.45 34.23 -9.42
C ALA A 524 16.51 35.77 -9.25
N LYS A 525 17.13 36.49 -10.20
CA LYS A 525 17.15 37.96 -10.23
C LYS A 525 15.76 38.56 -10.44
N ALA A 526 14.96 37.98 -11.35
CA ALA A 526 13.59 38.42 -11.57
C ALA A 526 12.70 38.21 -10.34
N ALA A 527 12.93 37.15 -9.58
CA ALA A 527 12.25 36.84 -8.32
C ALA A 527 12.83 37.60 -7.10
N LEU A 528 13.82 38.45 -7.28
CA LEU A 528 14.49 39.23 -6.22
C LEU A 528 15.05 38.34 -5.08
N ILE A 529 15.53 37.14 -5.41
CA ILE A 529 16.14 36.22 -4.42
C ILE A 529 17.66 36.06 -4.65
N TYR A 530 18.18 36.45 -5.82
CA TYR A 530 19.56 36.20 -6.20
C TYR A 530 20.58 36.78 -5.20
N ASP A 531 20.40 38.01 -4.78
CA ASP A 531 21.33 38.70 -3.87
C ASP A 531 21.40 38.02 -2.49
N ASP A 532 20.30 37.41 -2.04
CA ASP A 532 20.22 36.69 -0.78
C ASP A 532 20.92 35.32 -0.84
N ILE A 533 21.07 34.74 -2.03
CA ILE A 533 21.46 33.33 -2.21
C ILE A 533 22.65 33.12 -3.17
N ALA A 534 23.22 34.18 -3.72
CA ALA A 534 24.24 34.08 -4.77
C ALA A 534 25.43 33.19 -4.40
N LEU A 535 25.87 33.23 -3.14
CA LEU A 535 26.96 32.40 -2.60
C LEU A 535 26.51 30.98 -2.28
N ASP A 536 25.21 30.79 -1.99
CA ASP A 536 24.65 29.55 -1.47
C ASP A 536 23.82 28.78 -2.51
N LEU A 537 23.69 29.27 -3.74
CA LEU A 537 22.79 28.74 -4.78
C LEU A 537 22.94 27.23 -4.97
N PHE A 538 24.16 26.76 -4.93
CA PHE A 538 24.52 25.35 -5.11
C PHE A 538 24.87 24.61 -3.80
N SER A 539 25.34 25.32 -2.78
CA SER A 539 25.90 24.70 -1.57
C SER A 539 24.87 24.54 -0.46
N LYS A 540 23.92 25.50 -0.34
CA LYS A 540 22.94 25.48 0.74
C LYS A 540 21.85 24.44 0.51
N LYS A 541 21.90 23.36 1.29
CA LYS A 541 20.84 22.37 1.33
C LYS A 541 19.63 22.92 2.09
N ILE A 542 18.49 22.85 1.43
CA ILE A 542 17.19 23.17 2.01
C ILE A 542 16.66 21.90 2.67
N GLY A 543 16.31 21.96 3.97
CA GLY A 543 15.66 20.85 4.66
C GLY A 543 14.25 20.58 4.11
N GLU A 544 13.61 19.53 4.64
CA GLU A 544 12.24 19.17 4.26
C GLU A 544 11.30 20.39 4.35
N ARG A 545 10.49 20.59 3.32
CA ARG A 545 9.56 21.71 3.18
C ARG A 545 10.21 23.09 3.33
N GLY A 546 11.52 23.18 3.05
CA GLY A 546 12.21 24.47 3.10
C GLY A 546 12.37 25.06 4.51
N CYS A 547 12.48 24.24 5.55
CA CYS A 547 12.51 24.68 6.96
C CYS A 547 13.65 25.65 7.30
N THR A 548 14.70 25.73 6.47
CA THR A 548 15.86 26.63 6.66
C THR A 548 15.69 28.02 6.03
N LEU A 549 14.58 28.26 5.30
CA LEU A 549 14.29 29.52 4.64
C LEU A 549 13.14 30.27 5.33
N SER A 550 13.18 31.61 5.31
CA SER A 550 12.03 32.43 5.74
C SER A 550 10.84 32.26 4.77
N GLY A 551 9.61 32.59 5.21
CA GLY A 551 8.42 32.53 4.37
C GLY A 551 8.57 33.31 3.06
N GLY A 552 9.07 34.54 3.13
CA GLY A 552 9.34 35.36 1.96
C GLY A 552 10.41 34.80 1.03
N GLN A 553 11.45 34.16 1.57
CA GLN A 553 12.48 33.49 0.77
C GLN A 553 11.90 32.26 0.04
N LYS A 554 11.11 31.42 0.75
CA LYS A 554 10.41 30.28 0.12
C LYS A 554 9.54 30.74 -1.06
N GLN A 555 8.79 31.82 -0.86
CA GLN A 555 7.90 32.38 -1.88
C GLN A 555 8.71 32.86 -3.09
N ARG A 556 9.82 33.58 -2.88
CA ARG A 556 10.68 34.06 -3.97
C ARG A 556 11.38 32.90 -4.72
N VAL A 557 11.78 31.84 -4.04
CA VAL A 557 12.28 30.61 -4.70
C VAL A 557 11.18 29.97 -5.57
N ALA A 558 9.94 29.89 -5.08
CA ALA A 558 8.81 29.38 -5.87
C ALA A 558 8.48 30.25 -7.08
N ILE A 559 8.59 31.58 -6.95
CA ILE A 559 8.47 32.53 -8.09
C ILE A 559 9.60 32.27 -9.08
N ALA A 560 10.86 32.10 -8.64
CA ALA A 560 11.97 31.79 -9.51
C ALA A 560 11.75 30.47 -10.26
N ARG A 561 11.27 29.41 -9.59
CA ARG A 561 10.86 28.12 -10.20
C ARG A 561 9.81 28.36 -11.29
N ALA A 562 8.77 29.11 -10.99
CA ALA A 562 7.71 29.39 -11.96
C ALA A 562 8.22 30.17 -13.18
N LEU A 563 9.14 31.12 -12.99
CA LEU A 563 9.72 31.92 -14.06
C LEU A 563 10.76 31.17 -14.91
N PHE A 564 11.43 30.19 -14.32
CA PHE A 564 12.42 29.36 -15.04
C PHE A 564 11.80 28.61 -16.22
N ALA A 565 10.55 28.13 -16.05
CA ALA A 565 9.79 27.47 -17.10
C ALA A 565 9.32 28.41 -18.22
N ASP A 566 9.44 29.73 -18.06
CA ASP A 566 8.97 30.79 -18.96
C ASP A 566 7.51 30.59 -19.44
N PRO A 567 6.54 30.47 -18.52
CA PRO A 567 5.16 30.16 -18.86
C PRO A 567 4.46 31.34 -19.54
N LYS A 568 3.45 31.06 -20.37
CA LYS A 568 2.55 32.09 -20.92
C LYS A 568 1.42 32.45 -19.95
N ILE A 569 1.03 31.52 -19.09
CA ILE A 569 -0.01 31.70 -18.07
C ILE A 569 0.61 31.49 -16.68
N LEU A 570 0.46 32.47 -15.81
CA LEU A 570 0.92 32.41 -14.43
C LEU A 570 -0.28 32.39 -13.48
N LEU A 571 -0.37 31.36 -12.65
CA LEU A 571 -1.41 31.21 -11.63
C LEU A 571 -0.83 31.59 -10.26
N LEU A 572 -1.52 32.44 -9.54
CA LEU A 572 -1.12 32.94 -8.22
C LEU A 572 -2.23 32.63 -7.21
N ASP A 573 -1.97 31.75 -6.25
CA ASP A 573 -2.93 31.39 -5.21
C ASP A 573 -2.50 32.00 -3.87
N GLU A 574 -3.09 33.13 -3.51
CA GLU A 574 -2.83 33.91 -2.29
C GLU A 574 -1.34 34.09 -1.94
N PRO A 575 -0.50 34.57 -2.87
CA PRO A 575 0.95 34.45 -2.75
C PRO A 575 1.59 35.29 -1.65
N THR A 576 0.83 36.12 -0.93
CA THR A 576 1.35 37.02 0.12
C THR A 576 0.64 36.88 1.47
N SER A 577 -0.38 36.01 1.58
CA SER A 577 -1.26 35.92 2.76
C SER A 577 -0.56 35.54 4.08
N ALA A 578 0.59 34.86 4.03
CA ALA A 578 1.32 34.36 5.19
C ALA A 578 2.65 35.12 5.45
N LEU A 579 2.82 36.31 4.86
CA LEU A 579 4.08 37.06 4.92
C LEU A 579 3.98 38.27 5.85
N ASP A 580 5.11 38.63 6.44
CA ASP A 580 5.29 39.91 7.12
C ASP A 580 5.32 41.10 6.12
N ALA A 581 5.02 42.31 6.59
CA ALA A 581 4.84 43.46 5.72
C ALA A 581 6.09 43.86 4.89
N GLU A 582 7.30 43.55 5.35
CA GLU A 582 8.53 43.80 4.61
C GLU A 582 8.72 42.79 3.51
N SER A 583 8.61 41.48 3.82
CA SER A 583 8.66 40.39 2.86
C SER A 583 7.54 40.50 1.81
N GLU A 584 6.33 40.92 2.21
CA GLU A 584 5.20 41.14 1.30
C GLU A 584 5.55 42.12 0.19
N LYS A 585 6.14 43.27 0.54
CA LYS A 585 6.52 44.30 -0.45
C LYS A 585 7.49 43.76 -1.49
N ILE A 586 8.52 43.01 -1.06
CA ILE A 586 9.51 42.43 -1.94
C ILE A 586 8.88 41.36 -2.87
N VAL A 587 8.00 40.53 -2.31
CA VAL A 587 7.29 39.49 -3.08
C VAL A 587 6.33 40.09 -4.10
N ILE A 588 5.59 41.17 -3.74
CA ILE A 588 4.73 41.92 -4.67
C ILE A 588 5.55 42.49 -5.83
N GLU A 589 6.72 43.07 -5.55
CA GLU A 589 7.60 43.59 -6.61
C GLU A 589 8.13 42.45 -7.53
N ALA A 590 8.49 41.31 -6.95
CA ALA A 590 8.87 40.13 -7.73
C ALA A 590 7.72 39.63 -8.61
N LEU A 591 6.48 39.57 -8.08
CA LEU A 591 5.30 39.18 -8.83
C LEU A 591 4.96 40.16 -9.95
N LYS A 592 5.12 41.48 -9.73
CA LYS A 592 4.96 42.49 -10.78
C LYS A 592 5.93 42.31 -11.94
N ARG A 593 7.19 41.97 -11.62
CA ARG A 593 8.19 41.62 -12.66
C ARG A 593 7.83 40.33 -13.38
N ALA A 594 7.35 39.31 -12.63
CA ALA A 594 6.94 38.03 -13.17
C ALA A 594 5.72 38.12 -14.09
N SER A 595 4.82 39.06 -13.85
CA SER A 595 3.57 39.22 -14.61
C SER A 595 3.76 39.90 -15.97
N LYS A 596 4.88 40.62 -16.20
CA LYS A 596 5.11 41.33 -17.46
C LYS A 596 5.13 40.40 -18.67
N GLY A 597 4.24 40.66 -19.64
CA GLY A 597 4.14 39.91 -20.89
C GLY A 597 3.54 38.50 -20.72
N ARG A 598 2.78 38.27 -19.63
CA ARG A 598 2.11 36.99 -19.32
C ARG A 598 0.65 37.21 -18.95
N THR A 599 -0.17 36.24 -19.25
CA THR A 599 -1.55 36.17 -18.75
C THR A 599 -1.52 35.70 -17.29
N VAL A 600 -2.17 36.44 -16.38
CA VAL A 600 -2.08 36.14 -14.94
C VAL A 600 -3.46 35.98 -14.33
N LEU A 601 -3.70 34.89 -13.62
CA LEU A 601 -4.84 34.69 -12.75
C LEU A 601 -4.38 34.74 -11.29
N VAL A 602 -4.96 35.67 -10.52
CA VAL A 602 -4.64 35.88 -9.11
C VAL A 602 -5.84 35.56 -8.25
N VAL A 603 -5.68 34.65 -7.31
CA VAL A 603 -6.62 34.51 -6.18
C VAL A 603 -6.08 35.30 -5.01
N SER A 604 -6.86 36.29 -4.49
CA SER A 604 -6.45 37.06 -3.33
C SER A 604 -7.66 37.56 -2.55
N HIS A 605 -7.56 37.48 -1.24
CA HIS A 605 -8.53 38.06 -0.30
C HIS A 605 -8.21 39.55 0.06
N SER A 606 -6.97 39.97 -0.09
CA SER A 606 -6.55 41.33 0.25
C SER A 606 -7.02 42.34 -0.81
N ASN A 607 -7.36 43.55 -0.36
CA ASN A 607 -7.66 44.68 -1.25
C ASN A 607 -6.40 45.30 -1.86
N ASN A 608 -5.22 44.80 -1.54
CA ASN A 608 -3.96 45.27 -2.11
C ASN A 608 -3.90 44.89 -3.59
N HIS A 609 -3.93 45.89 -4.45
CA HIS A 609 -3.81 45.74 -5.89
C HIS A 609 -2.38 45.28 -6.22
N LEU A 610 -2.25 44.06 -6.71
CA LEU A 610 -0.97 43.56 -7.22
C LEU A 610 -0.46 44.41 -8.39
N MET A 611 -1.42 44.96 -9.18
CA MET A 611 -1.16 45.91 -10.26
C MET A 611 -2.27 46.95 -10.30
N LEU A 612 -1.96 48.16 -10.80
CA LEU A 612 -2.89 49.29 -10.90
C LEU A 612 -4.07 49.09 -11.90
N GLU A 613 -4.04 47.98 -12.69
CA GLU A 613 -4.98 47.72 -13.79
C GLU A 613 -5.64 46.33 -13.71
N ASP A 614 -5.73 45.73 -12.51
CA ASP A 614 -6.32 44.39 -12.35
C ASP A 614 -7.82 44.42 -12.63
N ARG A 615 -8.27 43.65 -13.62
CA ARG A 615 -9.69 43.36 -13.78
C ARG A 615 -10.15 42.36 -12.74
N VAL A 616 -11.21 42.66 -12.02
CA VAL A 616 -11.77 41.80 -10.97
C VAL A 616 -12.92 40.96 -11.55
N VAL A 617 -12.84 39.65 -11.38
CA VAL A 617 -13.94 38.72 -11.62
C VAL A 617 -14.43 38.19 -10.28
N ARG A 618 -15.73 38.38 -10.01
CA ARG A 618 -16.38 37.90 -8.76
C ARG A 618 -17.03 36.55 -9.00
N LEU A 619 -16.68 35.57 -8.16
CA LEU A 619 -17.21 34.20 -8.16
C LEU A 619 -18.30 34.03 -7.11
#